data_ced0c3a811bfa6d44ce68f8a62a262b7
#
_entry.id   ced0c3a811bfa6d44ce68f8a62a262b7
#
_cell.length_a   1.000
_cell.length_b   1.000
_cell.length_c   1.000
_cell.angle_alpha   90.00
_cell.angle_beta   90.00
_cell.angle_gamma   90.00
#
_symmetry.space_group_name_H-M   'P 1'
#
loop_
_entity.id
_entity.type
_entity.pdbx_description
1 polymer ?
#
loop_
_entity_poly.entity_id
_entity_poly.type
_entity_poly.pdbx_seq_one_letter_code
_entity_poly.pdbx_strand_id
1 'polypeptide(L)'
;MNNKAQTGQIFFNEVQAKFNLREPKSNKPTNIYLVCRIDRKQIRLSTGVKVYPEHWNVKKQEAYISCRLSELDNLNNTIVNTKIIEIKNRFLQYKRYLCDNPNEIGNSVKILKLSLIHI
;
A
#
# COMPACT_ATOMS: atom_id res chain seq x y z
N MET A 1 34.98 2.28 4.54
CA MET A 1 33.97 3.06 3.82
C MET A 1 32.60 2.80 4.46
N ASN A 2 31.92 3.83 4.83
CA ASN A 2 30.62 3.70 5.47
C ASN A 2 29.51 3.67 4.41
N ASN A 3 28.75 2.59 4.36
CA ASN A 3 27.70 2.40 3.39
C ASN A 3 26.28 2.46 3.99
N LYS A 4 26.14 2.88 5.25
CA LYS A 4 24.84 2.90 5.91
C LYS A 4 23.86 3.85 5.21
N ALA A 5 24.28 5.07 4.90
CA ALA A 5 23.44 6.04 4.19
C ALA A 5 23.09 5.54 2.80
N GLN A 6 24.06 4.93 2.10
CA GLN A 6 23.84 4.34 0.79
C GLN A 6 22.88 3.16 0.86
N THR A 7 23.02 2.31 1.90
CA THR A 7 22.10 1.20 2.13
C THR A 7 20.67 1.69 2.35
N GLY A 8 20.50 2.75 3.13
CA GLY A 8 19.18 3.35 3.35
C GLY A 8 18.57 3.90 2.09
N GLN A 9 19.37 4.54 1.23
CA GLN A 9 18.90 5.08 -0.04
C GLN A 9 18.52 3.96 -1.02
N ILE A 10 19.28 2.87 -1.05
CA ILE A 10 18.95 1.70 -1.86
C ILE A 10 17.63 1.12 -1.41
N PHE A 11 17.43 0.95 -0.10
CA PHE A 11 16.16 0.47 0.45
C PHE A 11 15.01 1.37 0.01
N PHE A 12 15.16 2.69 0.16
CA PHE A 12 14.13 3.65 -0.22
C PHE A 12 13.76 3.52 -1.70
N ASN A 13 14.75 3.34 -2.56
CA ASN A 13 14.54 3.28 -4.01
C ASN A 13 13.94 1.95 -4.46
N GLU A 14 14.33 0.83 -3.84
CA GLU A 14 13.98 -0.51 -4.31
C GLU A 14 12.67 -1.03 -3.73
N VAL A 15 12.32 -0.64 -2.50
CA VAL A 15 11.11 -1.15 -1.87
C VAL A 15 9.90 -0.37 -2.40
N GLN A 16 9.05 -1.05 -3.14
CA GLN A 16 7.86 -0.48 -3.75
C GLN A 16 6.61 -1.18 -3.23
N ALA A 17 5.53 -0.43 -3.09
CA ALA A 17 4.25 -0.97 -2.68
C ALA A 17 3.28 -0.96 -3.85
N LYS A 18 2.44 -1.99 -3.89
CA LYS A 18 1.39 -2.13 -4.88
C LYS A 18 0.12 -2.54 -4.18
N PHE A 19 -1.02 -2.11 -4.69
CA PHE A 19 -2.32 -2.50 -4.15
C PHE A 19 -2.95 -3.54 -5.06
N ASN A 20 -3.29 -4.68 -4.48
CA ASN A 20 -3.88 -5.80 -5.22
C ASN A 20 -5.20 -6.21 -4.58
N LEU A 21 -6.15 -6.60 -5.41
CA LEU A 21 -7.40 -7.18 -4.94
C LEU A 21 -7.17 -8.60 -4.46
N ARG A 22 -7.81 -8.97 -3.36
CA ARG A 22 -7.75 -10.35 -2.85
C ARG A 22 -8.36 -11.32 -3.85
N GLU A 23 -9.52 -10.98 -4.41
CA GLU A 23 -10.26 -11.81 -5.33
C GLU A 23 -10.62 -11.03 -6.58
N PRO A 24 -9.68 -10.90 -7.54
CA PRO A 24 -9.89 -10.03 -8.71
C PRO A 24 -11.04 -10.47 -9.60
N LYS A 25 -11.49 -11.72 -9.50
CA LYS A 25 -12.58 -12.26 -10.32
C LYS A 25 -13.90 -12.36 -9.57
N SER A 26 -13.97 -11.82 -8.34
CA SER A 26 -15.20 -11.85 -7.56
C SER A 26 -16.27 -10.95 -8.18
N ASN A 27 -17.53 -11.34 -7.99
CA ASN A 27 -18.67 -10.48 -8.32
C ASN A 27 -19.17 -9.69 -7.10
N LYS A 28 -18.43 -9.75 -5.99
CA LYS A 28 -18.72 -9.05 -4.74
C LYS A 28 -17.54 -8.16 -4.38
N PRO A 29 -17.74 -7.16 -3.51
CA PRO A 29 -16.62 -6.37 -3.02
C PRO A 29 -15.56 -7.27 -2.40
N THR A 30 -14.30 -6.98 -2.73
CA THR A 30 -13.17 -7.75 -2.24
C THR A 30 -12.18 -6.84 -1.53
N ASN A 31 -11.46 -7.39 -0.56
CA ASN A 31 -10.42 -6.66 0.16
C ASN A 31 -9.30 -6.22 -0.78
N ILE A 32 -8.74 -5.06 -0.46
CA ILE A 32 -7.54 -4.56 -1.12
C ILE A 32 -6.36 -4.81 -0.18
N TYR A 33 -5.30 -5.41 -0.70
CA TYR A 33 -4.07 -5.62 0.04
C TYR A 33 -2.98 -4.66 -0.44
N LEU A 34 -2.22 -4.15 0.52
CA LEU A 34 -0.92 -3.57 0.24
C LEU A 34 0.06 -4.74 0.10
N VAL A 35 0.78 -4.78 -1.01
CA VAL A 35 1.78 -5.81 -1.28
C VAL A 35 3.11 -5.14 -1.53
N CYS A 36 4.14 -5.58 -0.83
CA CYS A 36 5.50 -5.13 -1.07
C CYS A 36 6.46 -6.29 -0.86
N ARG A 37 7.67 -6.12 -1.36
CA ARG A 37 8.71 -7.14 -1.22
C ARG A 37 9.86 -6.55 -0.43
N ILE A 38 10.17 -7.17 0.70
CA ILE A 38 11.22 -6.75 1.59
C ILE A 38 12.07 -7.96 1.91
N ASP A 39 13.39 -7.85 1.70
CA ASP A 39 14.33 -8.92 2.00
C ASP A 39 13.92 -10.23 1.32
N ARG A 40 13.55 -10.15 0.03
CA ARG A 40 13.11 -11.28 -0.80
C ARG A 40 11.82 -11.94 -0.33
N LYS A 41 11.13 -11.36 0.65
CA LYS A 41 9.86 -11.86 1.14
C LYS A 41 8.73 -10.96 0.69
N GLN A 42 7.63 -11.57 0.24
CA GLN A 42 6.43 -10.84 -0.09
C GLN A 42 5.64 -10.59 1.18
N ILE A 43 5.34 -9.32 1.42
CA ILE A 43 4.55 -8.89 2.59
C ILE A 43 3.20 -8.43 2.06
N ARG A 44 2.13 -8.92 2.67
CA ARG A 44 0.75 -8.56 2.33
C ARG A 44 0.04 -8.06 3.57
N LEU A 45 -0.50 -6.87 3.48
CA LEU A 45 -1.25 -6.26 4.59
C LEU A 45 -2.61 -5.81 4.09
N SER A 46 -3.66 -6.15 4.84
CA SER A 46 -5.01 -5.71 4.50
C SER A 46 -5.12 -4.20 4.70
N THR A 47 -5.71 -3.51 3.72
CA THR A 47 -6.00 -2.08 3.86
C THR A 47 -7.26 -1.81 4.69
N GLY A 48 -8.07 -2.84 4.90
CA GLY A 48 -9.34 -2.70 5.61
C GLY A 48 -10.48 -2.16 4.76
N VAL A 49 -10.26 -1.88 3.47
CA VAL A 49 -11.30 -1.40 2.57
C VAL A 49 -11.57 -2.42 1.47
N LYS A 50 -12.79 -2.38 0.93
CA LYS A 50 -13.25 -3.30 -0.10
C LYS A 50 -13.74 -2.53 -1.30
N VAL A 51 -13.58 -3.12 -2.48
CA VAL A 51 -14.04 -2.53 -3.73
C VAL A 51 -14.55 -3.64 -4.64
N TYR A 52 -15.54 -3.34 -5.48
CA TYR A 52 -15.91 -4.26 -6.56
C TYR A 52 -14.74 -4.35 -7.54
N PRO A 53 -14.34 -5.57 -7.98
CA PRO A 53 -13.23 -5.69 -8.93
C PRO A 53 -13.42 -4.86 -10.19
N GLU A 54 -14.67 -4.74 -10.69
CA GLU A 54 -14.98 -3.92 -11.86
C GLU A 54 -14.81 -2.42 -11.63
N HIS A 55 -14.75 -1.98 -10.37
CA HIS A 55 -14.51 -0.58 -10.01
C HIS A 55 -13.03 -0.27 -9.75
N TRP A 56 -12.15 -1.26 -9.89
CA TRP A 56 -10.74 -1.08 -9.57
C TRP A 56 -9.90 -0.84 -10.82
N ASN A 57 -9.19 0.28 -10.85
CA ASN A 57 -8.26 0.61 -11.92
C ASN A 57 -6.86 0.10 -11.55
N VAL A 58 -6.44 -1.00 -12.15
CA VAL A 58 -5.16 -1.64 -11.86
C VAL A 58 -3.99 -0.73 -12.20
N LYS A 59 -4.07 -0.02 -13.31
CA LYS A 59 -2.97 0.84 -13.77
C LYS A 59 -2.76 2.04 -12.85
N LYS A 60 -3.86 2.72 -12.49
CA LYS A 60 -3.80 3.90 -11.63
C LYS A 60 -3.81 3.55 -10.15
N GLN A 61 -4.08 2.30 -9.80
CA GLN A 61 -4.13 1.86 -8.41
C GLN A 61 -5.14 2.66 -7.60
N GLU A 62 -6.34 2.81 -8.16
CA GLU A 62 -7.43 3.57 -7.53
C GLU A 62 -8.78 3.02 -7.95
N ALA A 63 -9.81 3.31 -7.18
CA ALA A 63 -11.19 2.97 -7.54
C ALA A 63 -11.77 4.03 -8.48
N TYR A 64 -12.61 3.60 -9.41
CA TYR A 64 -13.26 4.52 -10.34
C TYR A 64 -14.25 5.42 -9.61
N ILE A 65 -14.27 6.69 -10.01
CA ILE A 65 -15.29 7.66 -9.66
C ILE A 65 -15.90 8.12 -10.99
N SER A 66 -17.21 7.94 -11.16
CA SER A 66 -17.83 8.21 -12.45
C SER A 66 -19.31 8.54 -12.27
N CYS A 67 -19.83 9.42 -13.13
CA CYS A 67 -21.26 9.71 -13.16
C CYS A 67 -22.10 8.50 -13.58
N ARG A 68 -21.50 7.46 -14.12
CA ARG A 68 -22.17 6.21 -14.47
C ARG A 68 -22.40 5.28 -13.27
N LEU A 69 -21.68 5.52 -12.17
CA LEU A 69 -21.86 4.76 -10.94
C LEU A 69 -22.92 5.42 -10.06
N SER A 70 -23.56 4.63 -9.21
CA SER A 70 -24.49 5.17 -8.22
C SER A 70 -23.77 6.08 -7.24
N GLU A 71 -24.53 6.94 -6.56
CA GLU A 71 -23.97 7.79 -5.51
C GLU A 71 -23.31 6.95 -4.40
N LEU A 72 -23.94 5.83 -4.04
CA LEU A 72 -23.43 4.94 -3.01
C LEU A 72 -22.10 4.31 -3.44
N ASP A 73 -21.99 3.86 -4.68
CA ASP A 73 -20.74 3.29 -5.19
C ASP A 73 -19.64 4.34 -5.27
N ASN A 74 -19.97 5.55 -5.72
CA ASN A 74 -19.00 6.64 -5.74
C ASN A 74 -18.53 7.02 -4.33
N LEU A 75 -19.44 7.00 -3.36
CA LEU A 75 -19.09 7.26 -1.97
C LEU A 75 -18.13 6.18 -1.45
N ASN A 76 -18.45 4.91 -1.67
CA ASN A 76 -17.58 3.82 -1.27
C ASN A 76 -16.20 3.95 -1.93
N ASN A 77 -16.17 4.25 -3.22
CA ASN A 77 -14.92 4.34 -3.98
C ASN A 77 -14.10 5.55 -3.54
N THR A 78 -14.75 6.63 -3.13
CA THR A 78 -14.07 7.78 -2.55
C THR A 78 -13.42 7.41 -1.21
N ILE A 79 -14.12 6.66 -0.37
CA ILE A 79 -13.57 6.16 0.90
C ILE A 79 -12.37 5.26 0.62
N VAL A 80 -12.48 4.37 -0.35
CA VAL A 80 -11.37 3.49 -0.77
C VAL A 80 -10.17 4.33 -1.17
N ASN A 81 -10.35 5.30 -2.05
CA ASN A 81 -9.26 6.12 -2.55
C ASN A 81 -8.61 6.95 -1.45
N THR A 82 -9.40 7.46 -0.53
CA THR A 82 -8.88 8.21 0.63
C THR A 82 -7.99 7.31 1.48
N LYS A 83 -8.43 6.08 1.73
CA LYS A 83 -7.64 5.11 2.49
C LYS A 83 -6.34 4.75 1.77
N ILE A 84 -6.41 4.53 0.47
CA ILE A 84 -5.22 4.22 -0.34
C ILE A 84 -4.19 5.35 -0.25
N ILE A 85 -4.63 6.60 -0.38
CA ILE A 85 -3.75 7.76 -0.27
C ILE A 85 -3.10 7.83 1.12
N GLU A 86 -3.89 7.62 2.16
CA GLU A 86 -3.40 7.61 3.54
C GLU A 86 -2.32 6.55 3.72
N ILE A 87 -2.55 5.35 3.22
CA ILE A 87 -1.60 4.23 3.32
C ILE A 87 -0.34 4.53 2.51
N LYS A 88 -0.47 5.10 1.31
CA LYS A 88 0.68 5.50 0.50
C LYS A 88 1.56 6.50 1.25
N ASN A 89 0.95 7.48 1.91
CA ASN A 89 1.68 8.48 2.67
C ASN A 89 2.39 7.84 3.87
N ARG A 90 1.74 6.94 4.57
CA ARG A 90 2.36 6.20 5.67
C ARG A 90 3.50 5.32 5.20
N PHE A 91 3.32 4.67 4.07
CA PHE A 91 4.38 3.83 3.49
C PHE A 91 5.60 4.68 3.09
N LEU A 92 5.36 5.86 2.53
CA LEU A 92 6.43 6.77 2.18
C LEU A 92 7.19 7.26 3.43
N GLN A 93 6.48 7.59 4.49
CA GLN A 93 7.08 7.98 5.77
C GLN A 93 7.90 6.84 6.36
N TYR A 94 7.40 5.61 6.28
CA TYR A 94 8.11 4.42 6.69
C TYR A 94 9.42 4.25 5.94
N LYS A 95 9.39 4.37 4.62
CA LYS A 95 10.60 4.27 3.79
C LYS A 95 11.60 5.38 4.15
N ARG A 96 11.11 6.59 4.38
CA ARG A 96 11.96 7.71 4.77
C ARG A 96 12.63 7.48 6.10
N TYR A 97 11.87 6.95 7.06
CA TYR A 97 12.42 6.61 8.36
C TYR A 97 13.59 5.63 8.23
N LEU A 98 13.43 4.59 7.43
CA LEU A 98 14.48 3.59 7.24
C LEU A 98 15.65 4.11 6.40
N CYS A 99 15.39 5.02 5.48
CA CYS A 99 16.45 5.71 4.74
C CYS A 99 17.34 6.50 5.70
N ASP A 100 16.72 7.20 6.65
CA ASP A 100 17.43 8.02 7.64
C ASP A 100 18.02 7.19 8.77
N ASN A 101 17.53 5.96 8.97
CA ASN A 101 17.96 5.06 10.04
C ASN A 101 18.31 3.69 9.47
N PRO A 102 19.38 3.58 8.65
CA PRO A 102 19.67 2.33 7.93
C PRO A 102 20.03 1.16 8.85
N ASN A 103 20.43 1.41 10.08
CA ASN A 103 20.66 0.35 11.06
C ASN A 103 19.38 -0.35 11.51
N GLU A 104 18.21 0.25 11.21
CA GLU A 104 16.90 -0.34 11.52
C GLU A 104 16.36 -1.23 10.39
N ILE A 105 17.04 -1.31 9.25
CA ILE A 105 16.57 -2.08 8.10
C ILE A 105 16.38 -3.56 8.43
N GLY A 106 17.20 -4.10 9.36
CA GLY A 106 17.03 -5.47 9.83
C GLY A 106 15.67 -5.73 10.49
N ASN A 107 15.00 -4.68 10.99
CA ASN A 107 13.68 -4.76 11.61
C ASN A 107 12.58 -4.20 10.68
N SER A 108 12.87 -4.06 9.40
CA SER A 108 12.01 -3.34 8.45
C SER A 108 10.58 -3.90 8.38
N VAL A 109 10.41 -5.22 8.40
CA VAL A 109 9.09 -5.84 8.34
C VAL A 109 8.27 -5.51 9.60
N LYS A 110 8.90 -5.63 10.76
CA LYS A 110 8.25 -5.31 12.04
C LYS A 110 7.84 -3.84 12.10
N ILE A 111 8.71 -2.95 11.66
CA ILE A 111 8.45 -1.51 11.64
C ILE A 111 7.33 -1.20 10.66
N LEU A 112 7.31 -1.86 9.49
CA LEU A 112 6.23 -1.70 8.51
C LEU A 112 4.87 -2.04 9.13
N LYS A 113 4.78 -3.19 9.77
CA LYS A 113 3.53 -3.62 10.41
C LYS A 113 3.06 -2.63 11.47
N LEU A 114 3.99 -2.13 12.30
CA LEU A 114 3.65 -1.13 13.32
C LEU A 114 3.23 0.19 12.69
N SER A 115 3.82 0.58 11.57
CA SER A 115 3.52 1.84 10.89
C SER A 115 2.14 1.84 10.25
N LEU A 116 1.65 0.69 9.80
CA LEU A 116 0.42 0.59 9.01
C LEU A 116 -0.75 -0.04 9.74
N ILE A 117 -0.52 -0.72 10.86
CA ILE A 117 -1.58 -1.49 11.54
C ILE A 117 -2.66 -0.61 12.17
N HIS A 118 -2.34 0.65 12.47
CA HIS A 118 -3.24 1.59 13.16
C HIS A 118 -3.87 2.62 12.22
N ILE A 119 -3.89 2.34 10.94
CA ILE A 119 -4.49 3.25 9.97
C ILE A 119 -6.02 3.12 9.94
#